data_ac02af59276b3492041be6137cb597d8
#
_entry.id   ac02af59276b3492041be6137cb597d8
#
_cell.length_a   1.000
_cell.length_b   1.000
_cell.length_c   1.000
_cell.angle_alpha   90.00
_cell.angle_beta   90.00
_cell.angle_gamma   90.00
#
_symmetry.space_group_name_H-M   'P 1'
#
loop_
_entity.id
_entity.type
_entity.pdbx_description
1 polymer ?
#
loop_
_entity_poly.entity_id
_entity_poly.type
_entity_poly.pdbx_seq_one_letter_code
_entity_poly.pdbx_strand_id
1 'polypeptide(L)'
;MKQYDYLIVGAGLFGAVFAQQATKAGKSCLVIDKRDHIAGNIYTENVEGINVHRYGAHIFHTNNKEVWDYVNQFAVFNRYTNSPVANYKGELYNLPFNMNTFNKMWGVVTPAEAEAKIEEQRAAHFTAEPKNLEEQAINLVGTDIYEKLVKHYTEKQWGRPCTELPAFIIKRLPVRLIFDNNYFNALYQGIPNGGYTQMVANMLQGVEVRLGVNYLANKAELDALADRVIYTGP
;
A
#
# COMPACT_ATOMS: atom_id res chain seq x y z
N MET A 1 -6.34 23.25 33.71
CA MET A 1 -7.27 22.33 33.01
C MET A 1 -6.63 21.99 31.69
N LYS A 2 -6.72 20.73 31.26
CA LYS A 2 -6.29 20.31 29.94
C LYS A 2 -7.18 20.95 28.87
N GLN A 3 -6.59 21.32 27.75
CA GLN A 3 -7.24 22.12 26.72
C GLN A 3 -8.04 21.24 25.72
N TYR A 4 -7.60 19.94 25.56
CA TYR A 4 -8.19 19.00 24.63
C TYR A 4 -8.55 17.68 25.31
N ASP A 5 -9.59 16.98 24.81
CA ASP A 5 -9.86 15.59 25.17
C ASP A 5 -8.78 14.65 24.62
N TYR A 6 -8.30 14.93 23.37
CA TYR A 6 -7.31 14.11 22.68
C TYR A 6 -6.19 14.92 22.05
N LEU A 7 -4.94 14.50 22.31
CA LEU A 7 -3.77 14.83 21.49
C LEU A 7 -3.50 13.65 20.54
N ILE A 8 -3.54 13.91 19.24
CA ILE A 8 -3.33 12.91 18.22
C ILE A 8 -1.98 13.16 17.56
N VAL A 9 -1.04 12.24 17.74
CA VAL A 9 0.32 12.31 17.20
C VAL A 9 0.37 11.56 15.87
N GLY A 10 0.44 12.32 14.78
CA GLY A 10 0.44 11.87 13.41
C GLY A 10 -0.81 12.33 12.64
N ALA A 11 -0.61 13.22 11.66
CA ALA A 11 -1.64 13.75 10.77
C ALA A 11 -1.83 12.89 9.50
N GLY A 12 -1.49 11.60 9.59
CA GLY A 12 -1.77 10.60 8.56
C GLY A 12 -3.24 10.17 8.53
N LEU A 13 -3.59 9.22 7.68
CA LEU A 13 -4.98 8.79 7.51
C LEU A 13 -5.61 8.29 8.81
N PHE A 14 -4.88 7.49 9.61
CA PHE A 14 -5.40 6.98 10.88
C PHE A 14 -5.73 8.13 11.85
N GLY A 15 -4.78 9.06 12.05
CA GLY A 15 -4.99 10.22 12.94
C GLY A 15 -6.13 11.11 12.48
N ALA A 16 -6.25 11.34 11.17
CA ALA A 16 -7.33 12.13 10.58
C ALA A 16 -8.71 11.49 10.79
N VAL A 17 -8.83 10.17 10.57
CA VAL A 17 -10.07 9.43 10.81
C VAL A 17 -10.45 9.46 12.29
N PHE A 18 -9.47 9.23 13.19
CA PHE A 18 -9.72 9.30 14.63
C PHE A 18 -10.20 10.70 15.05
N ALA A 19 -9.50 11.75 14.60
CA ALA A 19 -9.86 13.13 14.91
C ALA A 19 -11.28 13.47 14.43
N GLN A 20 -11.60 13.09 13.19
CA GLN A 20 -12.94 13.30 12.60
C GLN A 20 -14.04 12.61 13.40
N GLN A 21 -13.84 11.34 13.78
CA GLN A 21 -14.83 10.60 14.55
C GLN A 21 -14.97 11.14 15.98
N ALA A 22 -13.85 11.51 16.63
CA ALA A 22 -13.86 12.09 17.97
C ALA A 22 -14.58 13.45 17.98
N THR A 23 -14.27 14.32 17.00
CA THR A 23 -14.94 15.63 16.87
C THR A 23 -16.43 15.48 16.59
N LYS A 24 -16.82 14.52 15.74
CA LYS A 24 -18.23 14.18 15.50
C LYS A 24 -18.95 13.72 16.78
N ALA A 25 -18.23 13.10 17.71
CA ALA A 25 -18.72 12.73 19.03
C ALA A 25 -18.62 13.85 20.07
N GLY A 26 -18.37 15.09 19.68
CA GLY A 26 -18.30 16.26 20.55
C GLY A 26 -17.01 16.40 21.35
N LYS A 27 -15.93 15.71 20.94
CA LYS A 27 -14.62 15.77 21.60
C LYS A 27 -13.72 16.81 20.98
N SER A 28 -12.95 17.51 21.80
CA SER A 28 -11.93 18.45 21.36
C SER A 28 -10.62 17.70 21.04
N CYS A 29 -10.03 17.97 19.87
CA CYS A 29 -8.82 17.31 19.40
C CYS A 29 -7.76 18.31 18.96
N LEU A 30 -6.50 18.01 19.30
CA LEU A 30 -5.31 18.60 18.70
C LEU A 30 -4.58 17.53 17.93
N VAL A 31 -4.35 17.74 16.62
CA VAL A 31 -3.52 16.86 15.80
C VAL A 31 -2.14 17.51 15.63
N ILE A 32 -1.09 16.74 15.82
CA ILE A 32 0.30 17.20 15.59
C ILE A 32 1.02 16.24 14.65
N ASP A 33 1.92 16.75 13.84
CA ASP A 33 2.84 15.94 13.03
C ASP A 33 4.23 16.59 12.99
N LYS A 34 5.27 15.74 12.95
CA LYS A 34 6.66 16.22 12.81
C LYS A 34 6.98 16.73 11.41
N ARG A 35 6.22 16.30 10.39
CA ARG A 35 6.33 16.77 9.01
C ARG A 35 5.68 18.14 8.89
N ASP A 36 6.01 18.81 7.81
CA ASP A 36 5.45 20.12 7.42
C ASP A 36 4.14 20.00 6.62
N HIS A 37 3.61 18.77 6.50
CA HIS A 37 2.39 18.47 5.77
C HIS A 37 1.53 17.41 6.48
N ILE A 38 0.23 17.41 6.21
CA ILE A 38 -0.74 16.38 6.61
C ILE A 38 -0.67 15.18 5.67
N ALA A 39 -1.55 14.21 5.86
CA ALA A 39 -1.73 12.99 5.08
C ALA A 39 -0.63 11.93 5.22
N GLY A 40 0.43 12.19 6.00
CA GLY A 40 1.44 11.17 6.28
C GLY A 40 2.03 10.53 5.01
N ASN A 41 2.02 9.20 4.93
CA ASN A 41 2.57 8.47 3.77
C ASN A 41 1.68 8.52 2.52
N ILE A 42 0.41 8.89 2.64
CA ILE A 42 -0.47 9.10 1.48
C ILE A 42 -0.43 10.54 0.96
N TYR A 43 0.53 11.35 1.40
CA TYR A 43 0.68 12.72 0.94
C TYR A 43 0.80 12.79 -0.58
N THR A 44 -0.09 13.59 -1.18
CA THR A 44 -0.16 13.83 -2.61
C THR A 44 -0.05 15.34 -2.84
N GLU A 45 0.81 15.76 -3.73
CA GLU A 45 0.91 17.15 -4.15
C GLU A 45 0.57 17.31 -5.63
N ASN A 46 0.04 18.45 -6.00
CA ASN A 46 -0.20 18.77 -7.40
C ASN A 46 1.04 19.46 -7.98
N VAL A 47 1.66 18.83 -8.97
CA VAL A 47 2.80 19.38 -9.71
C VAL A 47 2.40 19.47 -11.18
N GLU A 48 2.27 20.67 -11.71
CA GLU A 48 1.89 20.92 -13.11
C GLU A 48 0.59 20.19 -13.54
N GLY A 49 -0.40 20.13 -12.63
CA GLY A 49 -1.66 19.45 -12.87
C GLY A 49 -1.65 17.92 -12.62
N ILE A 50 -0.51 17.37 -12.23
CA ILE A 50 -0.35 15.94 -11.93
C ILE A 50 -0.35 15.73 -10.42
N ASN A 51 -1.17 14.80 -9.95
CA ASN A 51 -1.17 14.38 -8.55
C ASN A 51 0.01 13.42 -8.28
N VAL A 52 1.06 13.93 -7.66
CA VAL A 52 2.28 13.17 -7.35
C VAL A 52 2.19 12.57 -5.94
N HIS A 53 2.25 11.26 -5.84
CA HIS A 53 2.32 10.53 -4.58
C HIS A 53 3.78 10.51 -4.10
N ARG A 54 4.11 11.33 -3.11
CA ARG A 54 5.52 11.56 -2.70
C ARG A 54 6.20 10.38 -2.04
N TYR A 55 5.42 9.51 -1.40
CA TYR A 55 5.94 8.35 -0.63
C TYR A 55 5.56 7.01 -1.26
N GLY A 56 5.39 6.99 -2.57
CA GLY A 56 4.98 5.79 -3.31
C GLY A 56 3.49 5.79 -3.65
N ALA A 57 3.14 5.00 -4.65
CA ALA A 57 1.77 4.92 -5.14
C ALA A 57 0.84 4.30 -4.08
N HIS A 58 -0.23 5.00 -3.78
CA HIS A 58 -1.30 4.51 -2.91
C HIS A 58 -2.60 4.45 -3.71
N ILE A 59 -3.18 3.26 -3.80
CA ILE A 59 -4.47 3.03 -4.42
C ILE A 59 -5.42 2.55 -3.32
N PHE A 60 -6.52 3.29 -3.11
CA PHE A 60 -7.54 2.89 -2.15
C PHE A 60 -8.29 1.67 -2.69
N HIS A 61 -8.43 0.64 -1.86
CA HIS A 61 -9.23 -0.54 -2.19
C HIS A 61 -9.83 -1.18 -0.94
N THR A 62 -11.06 -1.67 -1.02
CA THR A 62 -11.75 -2.33 0.07
C THR A 62 -12.91 -3.21 -0.43
N ASN A 63 -13.25 -4.24 0.34
CA ASN A 63 -14.51 -4.98 0.18
C ASN A 63 -15.59 -4.52 1.16
N ASN A 64 -15.23 -3.67 2.13
CA ASN A 64 -16.16 -3.17 3.12
C ASN A 64 -16.89 -1.94 2.58
N LYS A 65 -18.21 -2.08 2.37
CA LYS A 65 -19.04 -0.98 1.88
C LYS A 65 -19.11 0.20 2.85
N GLU A 66 -19.11 -0.04 4.16
CA GLU A 66 -19.15 1.04 5.16
C GLU A 66 -17.89 1.92 5.07
N VAL A 67 -16.73 1.29 4.91
CA VAL A 67 -15.45 2.01 4.71
C VAL A 67 -15.47 2.80 3.41
N TRP A 68 -16.01 2.21 2.33
CA TRP A 68 -16.15 2.90 1.04
C TRP A 68 -17.07 4.11 1.15
N ASP A 69 -18.24 3.93 1.74
CA ASP A 69 -19.22 5.01 1.95
C ASP A 69 -18.66 6.12 2.87
N TYR A 70 -17.88 5.73 3.87
CA TYR A 70 -17.22 6.67 4.76
C TYR A 70 -16.21 7.56 4.03
N VAL A 71 -15.28 7.00 3.27
CA VAL A 71 -14.25 7.81 2.59
C VAL A 71 -14.85 8.69 1.48
N ASN A 72 -15.96 8.26 0.87
CA ASN A 72 -16.67 9.04 -0.14
C ASN A 72 -17.40 10.27 0.44
N GLN A 73 -17.49 10.42 1.76
CA GLN A 73 -17.94 11.67 2.38
C GLN A 73 -16.88 12.79 2.27
N PHE A 74 -15.61 12.46 2.04
CA PHE A 74 -14.50 13.40 2.05
C PHE A 74 -13.82 13.59 0.70
N ALA A 75 -14.07 12.70 -0.26
CA ALA A 75 -13.54 12.79 -1.62
C ALA A 75 -14.41 12.01 -2.60
N VAL A 76 -14.39 12.42 -3.85
CA VAL A 76 -14.94 11.63 -4.96
C VAL A 76 -13.82 10.78 -5.53
N PHE A 77 -14.02 9.47 -5.59
CA PHE A 77 -13.03 8.54 -6.15
C PHE A 77 -13.26 8.33 -7.65
N ASN A 78 -12.17 8.26 -8.41
CA ASN A 78 -12.21 7.86 -9.79
C ASN A 78 -12.40 6.33 -9.93
N ARG A 79 -12.46 5.84 -11.18
CA ARG A 79 -12.55 4.40 -11.47
C ARG A 79 -11.18 3.78 -11.77
N TYR A 80 -10.13 4.27 -11.12
CA TYR A 80 -8.81 3.72 -11.35
C TYR A 80 -8.75 2.26 -10.94
N THR A 81 -8.43 1.40 -11.90
CA THR A 81 -8.17 -0.03 -11.69
C THR A 81 -6.66 -0.25 -11.76
N ASN A 82 -6.07 -0.73 -10.67
CA ASN A 82 -4.64 -0.96 -10.62
C ASN A 82 -4.26 -2.17 -11.46
N SER A 83 -3.63 -1.93 -12.60
CA SER A 83 -3.16 -2.96 -13.54
C SER A 83 -1.68 -2.72 -13.84
N PRO A 84 -0.77 -3.09 -12.92
CA PRO A 84 0.66 -2.86 -13.09
C PRO A 84 1.23 -3.65 -14.27
N VAL A 85 2.25 -3.07 -14.90
CA VAL A 85 3.01 -3.72 -15.97
C VAL A 85 4.49 -3.71 -15.59
N ALA A 86 5.12 -4.87 -15.60
CA ALA A 86 6.56 -5.00 -15.43
C ALA A 86 7.26 -4.90 -16.78
N ASN A 87 8.36 -4.15 -16.84
CA ASN A 87 9.25 -4.10 -17.98
C ASN A 87 10.52 -4.87 -17.63
N TYR A 88 10.76 -5.98 -18.31
CA TYR A 88 11.99 -6.75 -18.21
C TYR A 88 12.72 -6.69 -19.55
N LYS A 89 13.80 -5.93 -19.62
CA LYS A 89 14.66 -5.79 -20.82
C LYS A 89 13.89 -5.45 -22.11
N GLY A 90 12.84 -4.60 -22.00
CA GLY A 90 11.99 -4.23 -23.12
C GLY A 90 10.76 -5.12 -23.35
N GLU A 91 10.67 -6.26 -22.67
CA GLU A 91 9.48 -7.10 -22.68
C GLU A 91 8.51 -6.65 -21.58
N LEU A 92 7.24 -6.46 -21.95
CA LEU A 92 6.18 -6.04 -21.01
C LEU A 92 5.36 -7.23 -20.53
N TYR A 93 5.19 -7.35 -19.23
CA TYR A 93 4.42 -8.41 -18.57
C TYR A 93 3.36 -7.82 -17.66
N ASN A 94 2.14 -8.35 -17.71
CA ASN A 94 1.07 -7.96 -16.80
C ASN A 94 1.28 -8.52 -15.39
N LEU A 95 0.86 -7.74 -14.39
CA LEU A 95 0.82 -8.15 -12.99
C LEU A 95 -0.61 -7.97 -12.44
N PRO A 96 -1.06 -8.80 -11.46
CA PRO A 96 -0.34 -9.95 -10.85
C PRO A 96 -0.09 -11.04 -11.89
N PHE A 97 0.69 -12.07 -11.52
CA PHE A 97 0.96 -13.20 -12.42
C PHE A 97 -0.35 -13.89 -12.80
N ASN A 98 -0.79 -13.73 -14.04
CA ASN A 98 -2.05 -14.21 -14.55
C ASN A 98 -1.89 -14.80 -15.96
N MET A 99 -2.98 -15.27 -16.57
CA MET A 99 -2.90 -15.91 -17.89
C MET A 99 -2.33 -14.99 -18.99
N ASN A 100 -2.49 -13.64 -18.88
CA ASN A 100 -1.82 -12.74 -19.82
C ASN A 100 -0.28 -12.76 -19.63
N THR A 101 0.19 -12.87 -18.38
CA THR A 101 1.61 -13.01 -18.07
C THR A 101 2.16 -14.31 -18.65
N PHE A 102 1.48 -15.42 -18.41
CA PHE A 102 1.89 -16.77 -18.84
C PHE A 102 1.82 -16.93 -20.35
N ASN A 103 0.77 -16.42 -20.97
CA ASN A 103 0.67 -16.39 -22.43
C ASN A 103 1.82 -15.61 -23.07
N LYS A 104 2.11 -14.40 -22.55
CA LYS A 104 3.24 -13.59 -23.04
C LYS A 104 4.59 -14.28 -22.84
N MET A 105 4.78 -14.98 -21.72
CA MET A 105 6.06 -15.61 -21.35
C MET A 105 6.30 -16.93 -22.06
N TRP A 106 5.26 -17.76 -22.17
CA TRP A 106 5.36 -19.16 -22.61
C TRP A 106 4.48 -19.53 -23.80
N GLY A 107 3.61 -18.64 -24.29
CA GLY A 107 2.66 -18.91 -25.36
C GLY A 107 1.49 -19.82 -24.96
N VAL A 108 1.31 -20.13 -23.69
CA VAL A 108 0.22 -20.97 -23.19
C VAL A 108 -1.12 -20.24 -23.26
N VAL A 109 -2.20 -20.97 -23.55
CA VAL A 109 -3.54 -20.39 -23.71
C VAL A 109 -4.57 -20.92 -22.71
N THR A 110 -4.31 -22.08 -22.09
CA THR A 110 -5.21 -22.68 -21.12
C THR A 110 -4.59 -22.69 -19.71
N PRO A 111 -5.42 -22.67 -18.65
CA PRO A 111 -4.96 -22.85 -17.27
C PRO A 111 -4.10 -24.09 -17.07
N ALA A 112 -4.50 -25.22 -17.65
CA ALA A 112 -3.80 -26.50 -17.53
C ALA A 112 -2.39 -26.45 -18.14
N GLU A 113 -2.21 -25.76 -19.29
CA GLU A 113 -0.88 -25.57 -19.88
C GLU A 113 0.01 -24.67 -18.99
N ALA A 114 -0.57 -23.61 -18.38
CA ALA A 114 0.15 -22.73 -17.48
C ALA A 114 0.59 -23.47 -16.20
N GLU A 115 -0.30 -24.25 -15.60
CA GLU A 115 0.01 -25.11 -14.43
C GLU A 115 1.12 -26.11 -14.74
N ALA A 116 1.01 -26.80 -15.88
CA ALA A 116 2.03 -27.79 -16.31
C ALA A 116 3.40 -27.11 -16.50
N LYS A 117 3.43 -25.89 -17.06
CA LYS A 117 4.68 -25.15 -17.26
C LYS A 117 5.31 -24.67 -15.95
N ILE A 118 4.50 -24.20 -15.02
CA ILE A 118 4.95 -23.82 -13.65
C ILE A 118 5.50 -25.07 -12.95
N GLU A 119 4.80 -26.19 -13.01
CA GLU A 119 5.20 -27.43 -12.35
C GLU A 119 6.50 -28.02 -12.94
N GLU A 120 6.67 -28.00 -14.27
CA GLU A 120 7.92 -28.39 -14.93
C GLU A 120 9.12 -27.65 -14.35
N GLN A 121 9.00 -26.32 -14.19
CA GLN A 121 10.09 -25.49 -13.68
C GLN A 121 10.32 -25.64 -12.17
N ARG A 122 9.24 -25.83 -11.42
CA ARG A 122 9.31 -26.10 -9.99
C ARG A 122 9.99 -27.44 -9.71
N ALA A 123 9.60 -28.51 -10.41
CA ALA A 123 10.16 -29.85 -10.22
C ALA A 123 11.66 -29.90 -10.44
N ALA A 124 12.20 -29.11 -11.38
CA ALA A 124 13.64 -29.05 -11.66
C ALA A 124 14.47 -28.43 -10.52
N HIS A 125 13.86 -27.63 -9.64
CA HIS A 125 14.56 -26.86 -8.60
C HIS A 125 13.87 -26.95 -7.22
N PHE A 126 12.96 -27.92 -7.03
CA PHE A 126 12.17 -28.02 -5.82
C PHE A 126 13.02 -28.22 -4.56
N THR A 127 12.73 -27.40 -3.55
CA THR A 127 13.35 -27.49 -2.22
C THR A 127 12.23 -27.67 -1.18
N ALA A 128 12.23 -28.81 -0.47
CA ALA A 128 11.20 -29.13 0.52
C ALA A 128 11.13 -28.12 1.68
N GLU A 129 12.28 -27.60 2.09
CA GLU A 129 12.42 -26.60 3.15
C GLU A 129 13.20 -25.39 2.62
N PRO A 130 12.52 -24.43 1.94
CA PRO A 130 13.18 -23.26 1.38
C PRO A 130 13.80 -22.38 2.47
N LYS A 131 15.07 -22.11 2.39
CA LYS A 131 15.86 -21.37 3.39
C LYS A 131 15.86 -19.86 3.12
N ASN A 132 15.62 -19.47 1.89
CA ASN A 132 15.70 -18.08 1.44
C ASN A 132 14.58 -17.75 0.46
N LEU A 133 14.47 -16.46 0.10
CA LEU A 133 13.43 -15.95 -0.77
C LEU A 133 13.49 -16.54 -2.18
N GLU A 134 14.71 -16.77 -2.73
CA GLU A 134 14.89 -17.37 -4.06
C GLU A 134 14.28 -18.76 -4.12
N GLU A 135 14.67 -19.65 -3.22
CA GLU A 135 14.14 -21.02 -3.16
C GLU A 135 12.61 -21.04 -2.98
N GLN A 136 12.09 -20.17 -2.11
CA GLN A 136 10.64 -20.03 -1.89
C GLN A 136 9.92 -19.52 -3.14
N ALA A 137 10.49 -18.53 -3.83
CA ALA A 137 9.89 -17.99 -5.06
C ALA A 137 9.85 -19.03 -6.18
N ILE A 138 10.94 -19.74 -6.40
CA ILE A 138 11.01 -20.80 -7.42
C ILE A 138 10.01 -21.91 -7.10
N ASN A 139 9.89 -22.30 -5.83
CA ASN A 139 8.87 -23.25 -5.39
C ASN A 139 7.42 -22.80 -5.66
N LEU A 140 7.16 -21.50 -5.71
CA LEU A 140 5.82 -20.96 -5.94
C LEU A 140 5.50 -20.77 -7.42
N VAL A 141 6.43 -20.22 -8.20
CA VAL A 141 6.13 -19.71 -9.55
C VAL A 141 7.09 -20.19 -10.64
N GLY A 142 8.12 -20.98 -10.30
CA GLY A 142 9.15 -21.44 -11.24
C GLY A 142 10.23 -20.40 -11.50
N THR A 143 11.26 -20.83 -12.24
CA THR A 143 12.46 -20.03 -12.49
C THR A 143 12.24 -18.83 -13.38
N ASP A 144 11.45 -18.96 -14.47
CA ASP A 144 11.25 -17.86 -15.42
C ASP A 144 10.57 -16.66 -14.78
N ILE A 145 9.52 -16.88 -13.99
CA ILE A 145 8.81 -15.82 -13.28
C ILE A 145 9.71 -15.22 -12.21
N TYR A 146 10.44 -16.06 -11.46
CA TYR A 146 11.38 -15.60 -10.45
C TYR A 146 12.44 -14.69 -11.07
N GLU A 147 13.17 -15.14 -12.07
CA GLU A 147 14.27 -14.39 -12.68
C GLU A 147 13.80 -13.09 -13.36
N LYS A 148 12.67 -13.13 -14.10
CA LYS A 148 12.21 -11.98 -14.87
C LYS A 148 11.44 -10.96 -14.04
N LEU A 149 10.61 -11.40 -13.08
CA LEU A 149 9.59 -10.54 -12.49
C LEU A 149 9.69 -10.38 -10.96
N VAL A 150 10.46 -11.23 -10.27
CA VAL A 150 10.58 -11.19 -8.79
C VAL A 150 11.94 -10.70 -8.36
N LYS A 151 13.01 -11.35 -8.81
CA LYS A 151 14.39 -11.19 -8.33
C LYS A 151 14.84 -9.73 -8.28
N HIS A 152 14.96 -9.10 -9.44
CA HIS A 152 15.55 -7.77 -9.55
C HIS A 152 14.73 -6.67 -8.85
N TYR A 153 13.40 -6.80 -8.87
CA TYR A 153 12.53 -5.89 -8.11
C TYR A 153 12.75 -6.04 -6.61
N THR A 154 12.79 -7.28 -6.12
CA THR A 154 12.97 -7.58 -4.70
C THR A 154 14.35 -7.14 -4.21
N GLU A 155 15.41 -7.47 -4.95
CA GLU A 155 16.77 -7.06 -4.62
C GLU A 155 16.94 -5.53 -4.58
N LYS A 156 16.31 -4.82 -5.53
CA LYS A 156 16.27 -3.35 -5.52
C LYS A 156 15.57 -2.79 -4.29
N GLN A 157 14.43 -3.38 -3.89
CA GLN A 157 13.67 -2.91 -2.73
C GLN A 157 14.39 -3.15 -1.40
N TRP A 158 15.05 -4.30 -1.27
CA TRP A 158 15.71 -4.70 -0.03
C TRP A 158 17.19 -4.35 0.03
N GLY A 159 17.80 -3.98 -1.10
CA GLY A 159 19.25 -3.68 -1.19
C GLY A 159 20.14 -4.90 -0.92
N ARG A 160 19.59 -6.12 -1.06
CA ARG A 160 20.26 -7.39 -0.77
C ARG A 160 19.86 -8.48 -1.78
N PRO A 161 20.74 -9.46 -2.07
CA PRO A 161 20.40 -10.61 -2.89
C PRO A 161 19.22 -11.42 -2.32
N CYS A 162 18.38 -11.99 -3.18
CA CYS A 162 17.26 -12.83 -2.76
C CYS A 162 17.69 -14.06 -1.96
N THR A 163 18.90 -14.57 -2.20
CA THR A 163 19.51 -15.68 -1.44
C THR A 163 19.82 -15.35 0.02
N GLU A 164 19.90 -14.07 0.38
CA GLU A 164 20.11 -13.59 1.75
C GLU A 164 18.83 -13.15 2.46
N LEU A 165 17.71 -13.11 1.74
CA LEU A 165 16.42 -12.70 2.27
C LEU A 165 15.64 -13.90 2.79
N PRO A 166 14.94 -13.77 3.96
CA PRO A 166 14.14 -14.85 4.51
C PRO A 166 13.00 -15.31 3.58
N ALA A 167 12.74 -16.60 3.51
CA ALA A 167 11.69 -17.19 2.68
C ALA A 167 10.28 -16.65 2.95
N PHE A 168 9.98 -16.24 4.20
CA PHE A 168 8.66 -15.77 4.57
C PHE A 168 8.24 -14.46 3.89
N ILE A 169 9.20 -13.66 3.39
CA ILE A 169 8.92 -12.38 2.69
C ILE A 169 8.04 -12.63 1.46
N ILE A 170 8.25 -13.75 0.76
CA ILE A 170 7.51 -14.11 -0.46
C ILE A 170 6.61 -15.34 -0.26
N LYS A 171 6.17 -15.56 0.95
CA LYS A 171 5.38 -16.76 1.30
C LYS A 171 4.11 -16.91 0.47
N ARG A 172 3.57 -15.82 -0.09
CA ARG A 172 2.37 -15.80 -0.91
C ARG A 172 2.60 -14.91 -2.14
N LEU A 173 2.77 -15.53 -3.29
CA LEU A 173 2.67 -14.85 -4.59
C LEU A 173 1.30 -15.14 -5.19
N PRO A 174 0.53 -14.13 -5.57
CA PRO A 174 -0.75 -14.36 -6.21
C PRO A 174 -0.54 -14.88 -7.64
N VAL A 175 -0.79 -16.16 -7.85
CA VAL A 175 -0.87 -16.79 -9.16
C VAL A 175 -2.35 -16.94 -9.52
N ARG A 176 -2.76 -16.44 -10.66
CA ARG A 176 -4.14 -16.46 -11.13
C ARG A 176 -4.22 -17.12 -12.50
N LEU A 177 -4.99 -18.18 -12.60
CA LEU A 177 -5.20 -18.93 -13.85
C LEU A 177 -6.41 -18.39 -14.62
N ILE A 178 -6.55 -17.07 -14.65
CA ILE A 178 -7.59 -16.33 -15.38
C ILE A 178 -6.95 -15.15 -16.12
N PHE A 179 -7.62 -14.65 -17.14
CA PHE A 179 -7.22 -13.45 -17.90
C PHE A 179 -7.77 -12.20 -17.20
N ASP A 180 -7.18 -11.83 -16.04
CA ASP A 180 -7.56 -10.64 -15.28
C ASP A 180 -6.32 -9.89 -14.82
N ASN A 181 -6.16 -8.64 -15.30
CA ASN A 181 -5.05 -7.76 -14.95
C ASN A 181 -5.33 -6.88 -13.75
N ASN A 182 -6.52 -6.96 -13.15
CA ASN A 182 -6.83 -6.19 -11.95
C ASN A 182 -6.00 -6.71 -10.76
N TYR A 183 -5.10 -5.87 -10.25
CA TYR A 183 -4.19 -6.25 -9.17
C TYR A 183 -4.94 -6.60 -7.87
N PHE A 184 -5.98 -5.84 -7.56
CA PHE A 184 -6.80 -6.05 -6.36
C PHE A 184 -8.09 -6.81 -6.69
N ASN A 185 -8.49 -7.73 -5.81
CA ASN A 185 -9.79 -8.40 -5.87
C ASN A 185 -10.89 -7.64 -5.10
N ALA A 186 -10.63 -6.38 -4.74
CA ALA A 186 -11.56 -5.57 -3.98
C ALA A 186 -12.72 -5.08 -4.87
N LEU A 187 -13.92 -5.08 -4.31
CA LEU A 187 -15.14 -4.58 -4.97
C LEU A 187 -15.06 -3.07 -5.25
N TYR A 188 -14.42 -2.34 -4.35
CA TYR A 188 -14.25 -0.89 -4.44
C TYR A 188 -12.78 -0.56 -4.53
N GLN A 189 -12.40 0.22 -5.54
CA GLN A 189 -11.05 0.73 -5.68
C GLN A 189 -11.05 2.04 -6.45
N GLY A 190 -10.02 2.85 -6.24
CA GLY A 190 -9.86 4.13 -6.92
C GLY A 190 -8.82 5.01 -6.26
N ILE A 191 -8.64 6.19 -6.85
CA ILE A 191 -7.80 7.25 -6.32
C ILE A 191 -8.70 8.48 -6.14
N PRO A 192 -8.61 9.22 -5.02
CA PRO A 192 -9.44 10.40 -4.81
C PRO A 192 -9.09 11.50 -5.82
N ASN A 193 -10.10 12.06 -6.46
CA ASN A 193 -9.96 13.23 -7.30
C ASN A 193 -9.41 14.40 -6.46
N GLY A 194 -8.38 15.08 -6.94
CA GLY A 194 -7.68 16.10 -6.18
C GLY A 194 -6.61 15.58 -5.21
N GLY A 195 -6.43 14.25 -5.12
CA GLY A 195 -5.38 13.62 -4.31
C GLY A 195 -5.79 13.34 -2.85
N TYR A 196 -5.00 12.52 -2.18
CA TYR A 196 -5.25 12.11 -0.79
C TYR A 196 -5.08 13.25 0.21
N THR A 197 -4.19 14.19 -0.04
CA THR A 197 -3.98 15.34 0.87
C THR A 197 -5.25 16.15 1.02
N GLN A 198 -5.98 16.39 -0.08
CA GLN A 198 -7.25 17.10 -0.03
C GLN A 198 -8.32 16.30 0.75
N MET A 199 -8.38 14.98 0.55
CA MET A 199 -9.29 14.10 1.30
C MET A 199 -9.02 14.19 2.81
N VAL A 200 -7.74 14.12 3.22
CA VAL A 200 -7.34 14.24 4.64
C VAL A 200 -7.64 15.63 5.18
N ALA A 201 -7.41 16.69 4.40
CA ALA A 201 -7.78 18.05 4.79
C ALA A 201 -9.30 18.19 5.06
N ASN A 202 -10.13 17.55 4.22
CA ASN A 202 -11.57 17.52 4.42
C ASN A 202 -11.98 16.75 5.70
N MET A 203 -11.27 15.67 6.06
CA MET A 203 -11.48 14.95 7.31
C MET A 203 -11.10 15.79 8.54
N LEU A 204 -10.07 16.61 8.43
CA LEU A 204 -9.53 17.45 9.51
C LEU A 204 -10.21 18.83 9.59
N GLN A 205 -11.27 19.07 8.80
CA GLN A 205 -11.97 20.35 8.83
C GLN A 205 -12.51 20.64 10.23
N GLY A 206 -12.17 21.82 10.77
CA GLY A 206 -12.56 22.24 12.12
C GLY A 206 -11.71 21.63 13.26
N VAL A 207 -10.70 20.82 12.94
CA VAL A 207 -9.72 20.27 13.91
C VAL A 207 -8.46 21.15 13.92
N GLU A 208 -7.95 21.48 15.09
CA GLU A 208 -6.65 22.17 15.19
C GLU A 208 -5.53 21.22 14.82
N VAL A 209 -4.67 21.66 13.88
CA VAL A 209 -3.51 20.89 13.39
C VAL A 209 -2.24 21.74 13.54
N ARG A 210 -1.21 21.17 14.16
CA ARG A 210 0.13 21.79 14.29
C ARG A 210 1.15 20.89 13.60
N LEU A 211 1.75 21.40 12.54
CA LEU A 211 2.81 20.74 11.77
C LEU A 211 4.20 21.16 12.26
N GLY A 212 5.22 20.39 11.90
CA GLY A 212 6.61 20.64 12.36
C GLY A 212 6.83 20.36 13.84
N VAL A 213 5.90 19.68 14.53
CA VAL A 213 5.95 19.42 15.97
C VAL A 213 6.44 18.00 16.24
N ASN A 214 7.63 17.87 16.80
CA ASN A 214 8.17 16.57 17.20
C ASN A 214 7.67 16.22 18.61
N TYR A 215 6.73 15.27 18.69
CA TYR A 215 6.15 14.83 19.95
C TYR A 215 7.19 14.29 20.92
N LEU A 216 8.12 13.44 20.46
CA LEU A 216 9.10 12.81 21.33
C LEU A 216 10.08 13.81 21.94
N ALA A 217 10.39 14.90 21.24
CA ALA A 217 11.25 15.95 21.74
C ALA A 217 10.56 16.88 22.77
N ASN A 218 9.22 16.97 22.72
CA ASN A 218 8.45 17.90 23.57
C ASN A 218 7.35 17.15 24.36
N LYS A 219 7.57 15.87 24.67
CA LYS A 219 6.55 14.95 25.20
C LYS A 219 5.85 15.49 26.45
N ALA A 220 6.60 15.96 27.45
CA ALA A 220 6.03 16.39 28.73
C ALA A 220 5.10 17.61 28.57
N GLU A 221 5.47 18.57 27.73
CA GLU A 221 4.68 19.76 27.42
C GLU A 221 3.41 19.39 26.66
N LEU A 222 3.54 18.53 25.65
CA LEU A 222 2.42 18.10 24.79
C LEU A 222 1.43 17.20 25.55
N ASP A 223 1.90 16.31 26.40
CA ASP A 223 1.04 15.46 27.24
C ASP A 223 0.19 16.30 28.23
N ALA A 224 0.67 17.47 28.61
CA ALA A 224 -0.07 18.37 29.49
C ALA A 224 -1.27 19.03 28.80
N LEU A 225 -1.32 19.05 27.46
CA LEU A 225 -2.37 19.71 26.69
C LEU A 225 -3.67 18.92 26.61
N ALA A 226 -3.64 17.59 26.71
CA ALA A 226 -4.81 16.75 26.48
C ALA A 226 -5.01 15.66 27.55
N ASP A 227 -6.24 15.19 27.69
CA ASP A 227 -6.56 14.12 28.64
C ASP A 227 -5.98 12.77 28.21
N ARG A 228 -5.95 12.51 26.91
CA ARG A 228 -5.44 11.27 26.31
C ARG A 228 -4.58 11.56 25.09
N VAL A 229 -3.56 10.72 24.91
CA VAL A 229 -2.69 10.76 23.73
C VAL A 229 -3.00 9.55 22.85
N ILE A 230 -3.22 9.79 21.56
CA ILE A 230 -3.33 8.78 20.51
C ILE A 230 -2.06 8.86 19.66
N TYR A 231 -1.16 7.91 19.86
CA TYR A 231 0.11 7.87 19.15
C TYR A 231 0.00 6.99 17.92
N THR A 232 0.16 7.56 16.72
CA THR A 232 0.09 6.84 15.43
C THR A 232 1.43 6.77 14.71
N GLY A 233 2.49 7.16 15.39
CA GLY A 233 3.86 7.10 14.86
C GLY A 233 4.45 5.68 14.90
N PRO A 234 5.61 5.48 14.24
CA PRO A 234 6.38 4.23 14.28
C PRO A 234 7.02 4.00 15.65
#